data_ab55cb728af7a069155cef63019e0975
#
_entry.id   ab55cb728af7a069155cef63019e0975
#
_cell.length_a   1.000
_cell.length_b   1.000
_cell.length_c   1.000
_cell.angle_alpha   90.00
_cell.angle_beta   90.00
_cell.angle_gamma   90.00
#
_symmetry.space_group_name_H-M   'P 1'
#
loop_
_entity.id
_entity.type
_entity.pdbx_description
1 polymer ?
#
loop_
_entity_poly.entity_id
_entity_poly.type
_entity_poly.pdbx_seq_one_letter_code
_entity_poly.pdbx_strand_id
1 'polypeptide(L)'
;YGGANLENAAYTPSNCAERTAFFRAVFEGRRDFVAIAVVGGPEGEAPTAWCTPCGVCRQVIREWCDPATFRIVLGKADAAPREYLLQDILPMGFGPEDLGGSSPAGASGDDAVKGADGGHEHGCGCGCSVHGKSNQ
;
A
#
# COMPACT_ATOMS: atom_id res chain seq x y z
N TYR A 1 2.50 3.42 8.90
CA TYR A 1 2.43 1.97 8.69
C TYR A 1 3.71 1.49 8.02
N GLY A 2 4.38 0.52 8.65
CA GLY A 2 5.58 -0.12 8.10
C GLY A 2 5.24 -1.44 7.40
N GLY A 3 6.06 -1.82 6.42
CA GLY A 3 5.99 -3.11 5.73
C GLY A 3 7.38 -3.57 5.32
N ALA A 4 7.55 -4.86 5.15
CA ALA A 4 8.76 -5.49 4.64
C ALA A 4 8.42 -6.47 3.53
N ASN A 5 9.40 -6.82 2.71
CA ASN A 5 9.26 -7.90 1.75
C ASN A 5 8.96 -9.22 2.46
N LEU A 6 7.99 -9.95 1.92
CA LEU A 6 7.64 -11.29 2.37
C LEU A 6 7.89 -12.25 1.21
N GLU A 7 9.01 -12.95 1.26
CA GLU A 7 9.39 -13.89 0.20
C GLU A 7 8.68 -15.23 0.39
N ASN A 8 8.34 -15.87 -0.73
CA ASN A 8 7.71 -17.18 -0.75
C ASN A 8 8.41 -18.09 -1.77
N ALA A 9 8.67 -19.32 -1.39
CA ALA A 9 9.34 -20.30 -2.25
C ALA A 9 8.59 -20.58 -3.57
N ALA A 10 7.27 -20.33 -3.61
CA ALA A 10 6.47 -20.43 -4.82
C ALA A 10 6.50 -19.17 -5.69
N TYR A 11 7.28 -18.15 -5.33
CA TYR A 11 7.46 -16.85 -5.98
C TYR A 11 6.18 -16.00 -6.08
N THR A 12 5.14 -16.46 -6.73
CA THR A 12 3.89 -15.72 -6.95
C THR A 12 3.25 -15.14 -5.67
N PRO A 13 3.24 -15.84 -4.51
CA PRO A 13 2.74 -15.29 -3.26
C PRO A 13 3.67 -14.26 -2.59
N SER A 14 4.88 -14.05 -3.10
CA SER A 14 5.81 -13.03 -2.59
C SER A 14 5.16 -11.65 -2.62
N ASN A 15 5.34 -10.87 -1.54
CA ASN A 15 4.70 -9.59 -1.37
C ASN A 15 5.72 -8.50 -1.07
N CYS A 16 5.72 -7.44 -1.88
CA CYS A 16 6.62 -6.31 -1.67
C CYS A 16 6.26 -5.53 -0.39
N ALA A 17 7.25 -4.89 0.19
CA ALA A 17 7.13 -4.08 1.41
C ALA A 17 6.00 -3.04 1.32
N GLU A 18 5.85 -2.38 0.18
CA GLU A 18 4.83 -1.37 -0.07
C GLU A 18 3.41 -1.96 0.04
N ARG A 19 3.16 -3.13 -0.55
CA ARG A 19 1.87 -3.82 -0.45
C ARG A 19 1.60 -4.29 0.97
N THR A 20 2.62 -4.79 1.67
CA THR A 20 2.49 -5.17 3.08
C THR A 20 2.05 -3.99 3.93
N ALA A 21 2.66 -2.80 3.75
CA ALA A 21 2.29 -1.59 4.46
C ALA A 21 0.87 -1.12 4.12
N PHE A 22 0.51 -1.09 2.82
CA PHE A 22 -0.81 -0.67 2.35
C PHE A 22 -1.92 -1.61 2.84
N PHE A 23 -1.76 -2.92 2.66
CA PHE A 23 -2.77 -3.89 3.07
C PHE A 23 -3.03 -3.86 4.58
N ARG A 24 -1.96 -3.67 5.37
CA ARG A 24 -2.10 -3.46 6.80
C ARG A 24 -2.90 -2.20 7.12
N ALA A 25 -2.57 -1.07 6.51
CA ALA A 25 -3.26 0.19 6.75
C ALA A 25 -4.73 0.12 6.31
N VAL A 26 -5.01 -0.47 5.15
CA VAL A 26 -6.37 -0.70 4.64
C VAL A 26 -7.16 -1.63 5.54
N PHE A 27 -6.55 -2.71 6.03
CA PHE A 27 -7.17 -3.64 6.99
C PHE A 27 -7.56 -2.93 8.30
N GLU A 28 -6.72 -1.99 8.77
CA GLU A 28 -7.02 -1.17 9.95
C GLU A 28 -8.00 0.00 9.65
N GLY A 29 -8.62 0.02 8.47
CA GLY A 29 -9.67 0.98 8.10
C GLY A 29 -9.18 2.31 7.53
N ARG A 30 -7.87 2.48 7.30
CA ARG A 30 -7.33 3.72 6.73
C ARG A 30 -7.63 3.83 5.23
N ARG A 31 -7.96 5.07 4.80
CA ARG A 31 -8.26 5.40 3.41
C ARG A 31 -7.61 6.72 2.97
N ASP A 32 -7.10 7.50 3.90
CA ASP A 32 -6.54 8.84 3.74
C ASP A 32 -5.01 8.79 3.67
N PHE A 33 -4.48 8.38 2.53
CA PHE A 33 -3.04 8.25 2.32
C PHE A 33 -2.46 9.49 1.64
N VAL A 34 -1.31 9.96 2.11
CA VAL A 34 -0.63 11.16 1.59
C VAL A 34 0.73 10.86 0.97
N ALA A 35 1.43 9.85 1.46
CA ALA A 35 2.75 9.49 0.95
C ALA A 35 3.17 8.08 1.38
N ILE A 36 4.12 7.51 0.63
CA ILE A 36 4.89 6.33 1.01
C ILE A 36 6.38 6.62 0.89
N ALA A 37 7.16 6.20 1.89
CA ALA A 37 8.61 6.20 1.80
C ALA A 37 9.11 4.77 1.50
N VAL A 38 10.03 4.66 0.53
CA VAL A 38 10.56 3.37 0.08
C VAL A 38 12.08 3.41 0.15
N VAL A 39 12.64 2.39 0.79
CA VAL A 39 14.07 2.10 0.80
C VAL A 39 14.27 0.62 0.52
N GLY A 40 15.37 0.25 -0.13
CA GLY A 40 15.68 -1.16 -0.40
C GLY A 40 17.15 -1.36 -0.69
N GLY A 41 17.66 -2.52 -0.32
CA GLY A 41 19.04 -2.92 -0.54
C GLY A 41 19.26 -4.33 -0.04
N PRO A 42 20.49 -4.88 -0.17
CA PRO A 42 20.84 -6.18 0.38
C PRO A 42 20.66 -6.19 1.91
N GLU A 43 20.32 -7.34 2.44
CA GLU A 43 20.16 -7.52 3.90
C GLU A 43 21.49 -7.24 4.62
N GLY A 44 21.40 -6.46 5.70
CA GLY A 44 22.57 -6.10 6.51
C GLY A 44 23.46 -4.99 5.94
N GLU A 45 23.11 -4.44 4.78
CA GLU A 45 23.83 -3.36 4.14
C GLU A 45 23.05 -2.05 4.12
N ALA A 46 23.75 -0.93 4.04
CA ALA A 46 23.10 0.35 3.80
C ALA A 46 22.47 0.40 2.40
N PRO A 47 21.27 0.98 2.21
CA PRO A 47 20.62 1.08 0.91
C PRO A 47 21.35 2.08 0.02
N THR A 48 22.22 1.63 -0.88
CA THR A 48 23.04 2.47 -1.76
C THR A 48 22.42 2.74 -3.13
N ALA A 49 21.32 2.08 -3.46
CA ALA A 49 20.58 2.26 -4.71
C ALA A 49 19.18 2.86 -4.49
N TRP A 50 18.66 3.55 -5.50
CA TRP A 50 17.29 4.00 -5.50
C TRP A 50 16.37 2.82 -5.78
N CYS A 51 15.49 2.48 -4.81
CA CYS A 51 14.52 1.43 -4.95
C CYS A 51 13.14 2.04 -5.22
N THR A 52 12.59 1.81 -6.41
CA THR A 52 11.26 2.30 -6.78
C THR A 52 10.20 1.22 -6.60
N PRO A 53 8.94 1.58 -6.28
CA PRO A 53 7.84 0.62 -6.26
C PRO A 53 7.73 -0.11 -7.61
N CYS A 54 7.56 -1.42 -7.58
CA CYS A 54 7.32 -2.21 -8.79
C CYS A 54 5.93 -1.87 -9.39
N GLY A 55 5.68 -2.29 -10.64
CA GLY A 55 4.42 -2.00 -11.32
C GLY A 55 3.18 -2.48 -10.57
N VAL A 56 3.25 -3.65 -9.93
CA VAL A 56 2.15 -4.18 -9.11
C VAL A 56 1.89 -3.30 -7.89
N CYS A 57 2.95 -2.81 -7.22
CA CYS A 57 2.81 -1.92 -6.08
C CYS A 57 2.21 -0.57 -6.48
N ARG A 58 2.64 0.00 -7.61
CA ARG A 58 2.07 1.25 -8.15
C ARG A 58 0.58 1.10 -8.44
N GLN A 59 0.16 -0.03 -9.00
CA GLN A 59 -1.24 -0.33 -9.27
C GLN A 59 -2.06 -0.49 -7.98
N VAL A 60 -1.52 -1.14 -6.96
CA VAL A 60 -2.18 -1.25 -5.64
C VAL A 60 -2.34 0.12 -4.99
N ILE A 61 -1.31 0.97 -5.07
CA ILE A 61 -1.38 2.35 -4.55
C ILE A 61 -2.45 3.15 -5.29
N ARG A 62 -2.58 2.96 -6.61
CA ARG A 62 -3.56 3.67 -7.46
C ARG A 62 -5.00 3.42 -7.03
N GLU A 63 -5.31 2.26 -6.47
CA GLU A 63 -6.64 1.93 -5.96
C GLU A 63 -7.08 2.84 -4.81
N TRP A 64 -6.13 3.30 -3.99
CA TRP A 64 -6.41 3.99 -2.73
C TRP A 64 -5.99 5.46 -2.71
N CYS A 65 -5.24 5.91 -3.72
CA CYS A 65 -4.58 7.20 -3.70
C CYS A 65 -4.85 8.01 -4.96
N ASP A 66 -5.08 9.30 -4.79
CA ASP A 66 -5.13 10.24 -5.89
C ASP A 66 -3.73 10.36 -6.54
N PRO A 67 -3.58 10.00 -7.82
CA PRO A 67 -2.28 10.04 -8.50
C PRO A 67 -1.68 11.44 -8.62
N ALA A 68 -2.49 12.49 -8.58
CA ALA A 68 -2.03 13.87 -8.71
C ALA A 68 -1.46 14.45 -7.40
N THR A 69 -1.77 13.84 -6.26
CA THR A 69 -1.38 14.37 -4.94
C THR A 69 -0.56 13.41 -4.09
N PHE A 70 -0.66 12.10 -4.35
CA PHE A 70 0.04 11.09 -3.57
C PHE A 70 1.54 11.07 -3.89
N ARG A 71 2.37 11.18 -2.84
CA ARG A 71 3.82 11.30 -2.95
C ARG A 71 4.52 9.97 -2.69
N ILE A 72 5.52 9.69 -3.52
CA ILE A 72 6.43 8.55 -3.39
C ILE A 72 7.82 9.08 -3.11
N VAL A 73 8.29 8.85 -1.90
CA VAL A 73 9.58 9.32 -1.39
C VAL A 73 10.57 8.17 -1.44
N LEU A 74 11.60 8.28 -2.24
CA LEU A 74 12.66 7.30 -2.35
C LEU A 74 13.83 7.70 -1.48
N GLY A 75 14.31 6.78 -0.65
CA GLY A 75 15.49 6.96 0.18
C GLY A 75 16.65 6.09 -0.27
N LYS A 76 17.87 6.61 -0.08
CA LYS A 76 19.11 5.82 -0.09
C LYS A 76 20.11 6.43 0.87
N ALA A 77 21.14 5.66 1.24
CA ALA A 77 22.24 6.16 2.05
C ALA A 77 22.98 7.30 1.33
N ASP A 78 23.45 8.25 2.09
CA ASP A 78 24.32 9.35 1.65
C ASP A 78 23.72 10.25 0.53
N ALA A 79 22.39 10.32 0.42
CA ALA A 79 21.73 11.21 -0.53
C ALA A 79 20.43 11.80 0.04
N ALA A 80 20.10 13.01 -0.39
CA ALA A 80 18.79 13.58 -0.10
C ALA A 80 17.69 12.71 -0.75
N PRO A 81 16.54 12.53 -0.09
CA PRO A 81 15.42 11.81 -0.66
C PRO A 81 14.97 12.39 -2.00
N ARG A 82 14.48 11.52 -2.89
CA ARG A 82 13.79 11.93 -4.13
C ARG A 82 12.30 11.75 -3.97
N GLU A 83 11.54 12.69 -4.49
CA GLU A 83 10.09 12.69 -4.40
C GLU A 83 9.47 12.69 -5.80
N TYR A 84 8.43 11.89 -5.98
CA TYR A 84 7.65 11.75 -7.22
C TYR A 84 6.18 11.73 -6.87
N LEU A 85 5.31 12.19 -7.77
CA LEU A 85 3.88 11.91 -7.69
C LEU A 85 3.59 10.54 -8.30
N LEU A 86 2.52 9.90 -7.84
CA LEU A 86 2.12 8.60 -8.39
C LEU A 86 1.88 8.68 -9.91
N GLN A 87 1.27 9.75 -10.41
CA GLN A 87 1.04 9.97 -11.84
C GLN A 87 2.32 10.00 -12.67
N ASP A 88 3.45 10.40 -12.08
CA ASP A 88 4.74 10.48 -12.79
C ASP A 88 5.35 9.10 -13.04
N ILE A 89 5.03 8.13 -12.17
CA ILE A 89 5.59 6.78 -12.24
C ILE A 89 4.56 5.71 -12.64
N LEU A 90 3.28 6.07 -12.74
CA LEU A 90 2.20 5.26 -13.30
C LEU A 90 1.35 6.14 -14.23
N PRO A 91 1.91 6.65 -15.34
CA PRO A 91 1.15 7.45 -16.28
C PRO A 91 0.01 6.62 -16.88
N MET A 92 -1.16 7.24 -17.05
CA MET A 92 -2.36 6.56 -17.57
C MET A 92 -2.75 5.30 -16.76
N GLY A 93 -2.49 5.31 -15.44
CA GLY A 93 -2.82 4.18 -14.57
C GLY A 93 -4.32 3.95 -14.48
N PHE A 94 -4.76 2.70 -14.65
CA PHE A 94 -6.16 2.29 -14.48
C PHE A 94 -6.58 2.40 -13.01
N GLY A 95 -7.75 3.00 -12.75
CA GLY A 95 -8.21 3.26 -11.38
C GLY A 95 -9.70 2.97 -11.19
N PRO A 96 -10.22 3.13 -9.96
CA PRO A 96 -11.62 2.87 -9.62
C PRO A 96 -12.62 3.64 -10.50
N GLU A 97 -12.28 4.86 -10.90
CA GLU A 97 -13.11 5.71 -11.76
C GLU A 97 -13.34 5.11 -13.16
N ASP A 98 -12.41 4.31 -13.67
CA ASP A 98 -12.55 3.63 -14.97
C ASP A 98 -13.62 2.52 -14.93
N LEU A 99 -13.99 2.07 -13.73
CA LEU A 99 -15.06 1.11 -13.47
C LEU A 99 -16.34 1.77 -12.93
N GLY A 100 -16.44 3.10 -13.01
CA GLY A 100 -17.58 3.85 -12.49
C GLY A 100 -17.59 4.02 -10.97
N GLY A 101 -16.49 3.72 -10.31
CA GLY A 101 -16.25 4.01 -8.89
C GLY A 101 -15.90 5.48 -8.65
N SER A 102 -15.86 5.88 -7.37
CA SER A 102 -15.39 7.20 -6.99
C SER A 102 -13.87 7.26 -7.04
N SER A 103 -13.32 8.36 -7.57
CA SER A 103 -11.88 8.62 -7.46
C SER A 103 -11.47 8.70 -5.98
N PRO A 104 -10.31 8.17 -5.59
CA PRO A 104 -9.79 8.31 -4.23
C PRO A 104 -9.70 9.74 -3.71
N ALA A 105 -9.56 10.71 -4.60
CA ALA A 105 -9.56 12.16 -4.30
C ALA A 105 -10.90 12.68 -3.72
N GLY A 106 -11.99 11.93 -3.85
CA GLY A 106 -13.33 12.33 -3.40
C GLY A 106 -13.83 11.58 -2.15
N ALA A 107 -13.07 10.66 -1.60
CA ALA A 107 -13.44 9.93 -0.39
C ALA A 107 -13.21 10.81 0.85
N SER A 108 -14.09 11.78 1.09
CA SER A 108 -14.31 12.32 2.42
C SER A 108 -14.76 11.18 3.32
N GLY A 109 -14.14 11.02 4.49
CA GLY A 109 -14.13 9.88 5.38
C GLY A 109 -15.44 9.29 5.92
N ASP A 110 -16.55 9.33 5.17
CA ASP A 110 -17.86 8.85 5.58
C ASP A 110 -18.31 7.51 4.91
N ASP A 111 -17.51 6.96 4.00
CA ASP A 111 -17.73 5.61 3.51
C ASP A 111 -17.13 4.57 4.48
N ALA A 112 -17.62 4.61 5.73
CA ALA A 112 -17.48 3.49 6.62
C ALA A 112 -18.07 2.26 5.92
N VAL A 113 -17.25 1.23 5.78
CA VAL A 113 -17.62 -0.09 5.29
C VAL A 113 -18.99 -0.46 5.86
N LYS A 114 -20.04 -0.37 5.04
CA LYS A 114 -21.28 -1.07 5.32
C LYS A 114 -20.92 -2.54 5.28
N GLY A 115 -20.85 -3.16 6.46
CA GLY A 115 -20.62 -4.57 6.58
C GLY A 115 -21.58 -5.31 5.66
N ALA A 116 -21.03 -6.11 4.76
CA ALA A 116 -21.79 -7.10 4.05
C ALA A 116 -22.19 -8.16 5.09
N ASP A 117 -23.37 -7.99 5.69
CA ASP A 117 -24.10 -9.07 6.32
C ASP A 117 -24.50 -10.04 5.21
N GLY A 118 -23.68 -11.01 4.99
CA GLY A 118 -23.89 -12.13 4.11
C GLY A 118 -23.24 -13.35 4.74
N GLY A 119 -23.97 -14.03 5.62
CA GLY A 119 -23.53 -15.27 6.22
C GLY A 119 -23.18 -16.29 5.15
N HIS A 120 -21.93 -16.70 5.12
CA HIS A 120 -21.49 -17.99 4.60
C HIS A 120 -20.44 -18.53 5.56
N GLU A 121 -20.89 -19.45 6.40
CA GLU A 121 -20.05 -20.33 7.19
C GLU A 121 -19.29 -21.27 6.24
N HIS A 122 -18.03 -21.00 6.02
CA HIS A 122 -17.05 -22.02 5.68
C HIS A 122 -15.81 -21.78 6.50
N GLY A 123 -15.65 -22.60 7.53
CA GLY A 123 -14.49 -22.60 8.38
C GLY A 123 -13.22 -22.95 7.62
N CYS A 124 -12.27 -22.05 7.61
CA CYS A 124 -10.87 -22.35 7.44
C CYS A 124 -10.14 -21.61 8.56
N GLY A 125 -9.83 -22.36 9.63
CA GLY A 125 -9.15 -21.83 10.79
C GLY A 125 -7.68 -21.54 10.49
N CYS A 126 -7.34 -20.29 10.31
CA CYS A 126 -6.00 -19.75 10.51
C CYS A 126 -6.13 -18.52 11.38
N GLY A 127 -6.09 -18.74 12.69
CA GLY A 127 -6.11 -17.68 13.67
C GLY A 127 -4.76 -16.97 13.69
N CYS A 128 -4.69 -15.77 13.15
CA CYS A 128 -3.68 -14.78 13.48
C CYS A 128 -4.34 -13.74 14.37
N SER A 129 -4.18 -13.90 15.69
CA SER A 129 -4.55 -12.87 16.67
C SER A 129 -3.52 -11.77 16.64
N VAL A 130 -3.85 -10.61 16.11
CA VAL A 130 -3.09 -9.38 16.29
C VAL A 130 -3.83 -8.52 17.30
N HIS A 131 -3.30 -8.39 18.50
CA HIS A 131 -3.85 -7.54 19.55
C HIS A 131 -3.45 -6.08 19.26
N GLY A 132 -4.42 -5.25 18.89
CA GLY A 132 -4.27 -3.81 18.85
C GLY A 132 -4.60 -3.20 20.21
N LYS A 133 -3.72 -2.36 20.74
CA LYS A 133 -4.01 -1.53 21.92
C LYS A 133 -4.91 -0.37 21.50
N SER A 134 -6.04 -0.23 22.20
CA SER A 134 -6.92 0.93 22.15
C SER A 134 -6.17 2.17 22.67
N ASN A 135 -6.17 3.25 21.90
CA ASN A 135 -5.85 4.58 22.41
C ASN A 135 -7.08 5.18 23.13
N GLN A 136 -6.84 5.56 24.38
CA GLN A 136 -7.62 6.55 25.10
C GLN A 136 -7.22 7.95 24.64
#